data_ac101e582860301c8ae12f0df3024132
#
_entry.id   ac101e582860301c8ae12f0df3024132
#
_cell.length_a   1.000
_cell.length_b   1.000
_cell.length_c   1.000
_cell.angle_alpha   90.00
_cell.angle_beta   90.00
_cell.angle_gamma   90.00
#
_symmetry.space_group_name_H-M   'P 1'
#
loop_
_entity.id
_entity.type
_entity.pdbx_description
1 polymer ?
#
loop_
_entity_poly.entity_id
_entity_poly.type
_entity_poly.pdbx_seq_one_letter_code
_entity_poly.pdbx_strand_id
1 'polypeptide(L)'
;MIQRQADKVAICIMTIIILLAGCAASGDKKVELPEPVSIESIELQFMDDSGTSSGAVSIDNEEKDAVIELLQTTCKYRSESVYDNPQEASYISVNIHAKSDEEKTTLYVYKKGNGYYVEQPYVGIWTTNEELYNMINSHAEGKKAGFTTEDLTDSNISEVSSIMENAGLYNIEEFKKWVNESAAGSSEESGTNGFTDADCRMTVMLLAGESITYESVNDKYDGTYLMFDTDAIENNEAYRVLLDKEKLFTTMFGEVPYSKDGFADALPENWRKHGIVFNNDRCSIISIVFKTLEKEEAFVGHTGILIDSRDIEGTDANYLFVEKLAFGDPFKATKLNDKEDLISLFSERADYNVEKDDPVPMVYENDKMLGELKRPKEAED
;
A
#
# COMPACT_ATOMS: atom_id res chain seq x y z
N MET A 1 -36.88 -9.11 69.37
CA MET A 1 -35.43 -9.33 69.19
C MET A 1 -35.11 -10.50 68.24
N ILE A 2 -35.94 -11.51 68.17
CA ILE A 2 -35.76 -12.68 67.34
C ILE A 2 -35.94 -12.39 65.83
N GLN A 3 -36.90 -11.51 65.48
CA GLN A 3 -37.18 -11.12 64.07
C GLN A 3 -36.03 -10.39 63.39
N ARG A 4 -35.31 -9.52 64.14
CA ARG A 4 -34.14 -8.81 63.56
C ARG A 4 -32.91 -9.65 63.34
N GLN A 5 -32.80 -10.81 63.97
CA GLN A 5 -31.72 -11.77 63.71
C GLN A 5 -32.01 -12.64 62.49
N ALA A 6 -33.28 -12.98 62.22
CA ALA A 6 -33.67 -13.73 61.01
C ALA A 6 -33.41 -12.93 59.74
N ASP A 7 -33.69 -11.63 59.74
CA ASP A 7 -33.47 -10.76 58.54
C ASP A 7 -31.97 -10.57 58.28
N LYS A 8 -31.12 -10.51 59.32
CA LYS A 8 -29.64 -10.43 59.11
C LYS A 8 -29.05 -11.73 58.58
N VAL A 9 -29.57 -12.87 58.98
CA VAL A 9 -29.10 -14.19 58.49
C VAL A 9 -29.59 -14.39 57.04
N ALA A 10 -30.81 -13.98 56.68
CA ALA A 10 -31.34 -14.05 55.32
C ALA A 10 -30.55 -13.17 54.36
N ILE A 11 -30.16 -11.94 54.77
CA ILE A 11 -29.36 -11.00 53.98
C ILE A 11 -27.92 -11.53 53.79
N CYS A 12 -27.31 -12.13 54.84
CA CYS A 12 -25.99 -12.76 54.68
C CYS A 12 -25.98 -14.01 53.78
N ILE A 13 -27.05 -14.80 53.82
CA ILE A 13 -27.19 -15.99 52.92
C ILE A 13 -27.44 -15.55 51.49
N MET A 14 -28.23 -14.50 51.28
CA MET A 14 -28.44 -13.98 49.91
C MET A 14 -27.20 -13.34 49.33
N THR A 15 -26.39 -12.63 50.15
CA THR A 15 -25.11 -12.06 49.71
C THR A 15 -24.05 -13.12 49.40
N ILE A 16 -24.03 -14.22 50.16
CA ILE A 16 -23.13 -15.36 49.93
C ILE A 16 -23.56 -16.14 48.65
N ILE A 17 -24.86 -16.26 48.40
CA ILE A 17 -25.36 -16.93 47.16
C ILE A 17 -25.01 -16.09 45.93
N ILE A 18 -25.03 -14.74 45.98
CA ILE A 18 -24.64 -13.88 44.87
C ILE A 18 -23.12 -13.93 44.67
N LEU A 19 -22.32 -14.07 45.75
CA LEU A 19 -20.86 -14.24 45.64
C LEU A 19 -20.43 -15.65 45.17
N LEU A 20 -21.26 -16.67 45.35
CA LEU A 20 -21.00 -18.03 44.82
C LEU A 20 -21.54 -18.24 43.41
N ALA A 21 -22.49 -17.43 42.96
CA ALA A 21 -22.95 -17.44 41.56
C ALA A 21 -21.96 -16.77 40.61
N GLY A 22 -21.01 -15.99 41.11
CA GLY A 22 -19.94 -15.35 40.30
C GLY A 22 -18.73 -16.24 39.99
N CYS A 23 -18.67 -17.46 40.54
CA CYS A 23 -17.54 -18.40 40.33
C CYS A 23 -17.88 -19.68 39.55
N ALA A 24 -19.04 -19.77 38.94
CA ALA A 24 -19.45 -20.98 38.24
C ALA A 24 -20.01 -20.69 36.85
N ALA A 25 -19.21 -20.06 36.01
CA ALA A 25 -19.40 -20.07 34.55
C ALA A 25 -18.07 -19.80 33.84
N SER A 26 -17.02 -20.57 34.16
CA SER A 26 -15.92 -20.81 33.22
C SER A 26 -16.32 -22.00 32.32
N GLY A 27 -17.55 -22.05 31.90
CA GLY A 27 -17.99 -22.98 30.88
C GLY A 27 -17.65 -22.40 29.52
N ASP A 28 -16.98 -23.16 28.75
CA ASP A 28 -16.69 -23.14 27.29
C ASP A 28 -17.34 -22.00 26.47
N LYS A 29 -17.02 -20.72 26.80
CA LYS A 29 -17.40 -19.60 25.93
C LYS A 29 -16.63 -19.76 24.64
N LYS A 30 -17.36 -19.96 23.56
CA LYS A 30 -16.79 -20.15 22.23
C LYS A 30 -16.58 -18.81 21.51
N VAL A 31 -15.71 -18.80 20.52
CA VAL A 31 -15.62 -17.71 19.55
C VAL A 31 -16.95 -17.58 18.82
N GLU A 32 -17.49 -16.39 18.74
CA GLU A 32 -18.77 -16.13 18.05
C GLU A 32 -18.51 -15.96 16.55
N LEU A 33 -18.89 -16.96 15.76
CA LEU A 33 -18.72 -17.00 14.31
C LEU A 33 -20.10 -17.07 13.63
N PRO A 34 -20.22 -16.51 12.41
CA PRO A 34 -21.36 -16.81 11.56
C PRO A 34 -21.46 -18.33 11.30
N GLU A 35 -22.67 -18.81 10.94
CA GLU A 35 -22.84 -20.21 10.53
C GLU A 35 -21.87 -20.53 9.37
N PRO A 36 -21.08 -21.63 9.44
CA PRO A 36 -20.03 -21.91 8.44
C PRO A 36 -20.51 -21.87 6.99
N VAL A 37 -21.71 -22.33 6.71
CA VAL A 37 -22.32 -22.33 5.37
C VAL A 37 -22.68 -20.93 4.86
N SER A 38 -22.77 -19.95 5.75
CA SER A 38 -23.05 -18.56 5.42
C SER A 38 -21.77 -17.75 5.16
N ILE A 39 -20.60 -18.24 5.52
CA ILE A 39 -19.35 -17.52 5.36
C ILE A 39 -18.97 -17.49 3.88
N GLU A 40 -18.86 -16.28 3.33
CA GLU A 40 -18.49 -16.04 1.94
C GLU A 40 -16.98 -15.98 1.78
N SER A 41 -16.32 -15.12 2.57
CA SER A 41 -14.87 -14.92 2.51
C SER A 41 -14.28 -14.63 3.88
N ILE A 42 -12.98 -14.84 4.00
CA ILE A 42 -12.16 -14.37 5.12
C ILE A 42 -11.06 -13.49 4.54
N GLU A 43 -10.93 -12.29 5.08
CA GLU A 43 -9.86 -11.34 4.76
C GLU A 43 -8.94 -11.18 5.97
N LEU A 44 -7.65 -11.23 5.72
CA LEU A 44 -6.60 -11.02 6.70
C LEU A 44 -5.96 -9.66 6.50
N GLN A 45 -5.69 -8.95 7.59
CA GLN A 45 -4.95 -7.69 7.58
C GLN A 45 -3.93 -7.69 8.71
N PHE A 46 -2.68 -7.45 8.38
CA PHE A 46 -1.57 -7.52 9.33
C PHE A 46 -1.29 -6.13 9.90
N MET A 47 -1.17 -6.06 11.22
CA MET A 47 -0.72 -4.87 11.95
C MET A 47 0.67 -5.13 12.50
N ASP A 48 1.62 -4.30 12.14
CA ASP A 48 2.99 -4.36 12.64
C ASP A 48 3.20 -3.51 13.92
N ASP A 49 4.41 -3.58 14.46
CA ASP A 49 4.82 -2.88 15.67
C ASP A 49 4.77 -1.34 15.54
N SER A 50 4.73 -0.81 14.32
CA SER A 50 4.59 0.63 14.05
C SER A 50 3.12 1.09 13.97
N GLY A 51 2.16 0.15 14.05
CA GLY A 51 0.74 0.42 13.86
C GLY A 51 0.34 0.50 12.39
N THR A 52 1.26 0.17 11.47
CA THR A 52 0.99 0.14 10.03
C THR A 52 0.25 -1.17 9.69
N SER A 53 -0.81 -1.06 8.87
CA SER A 53 -1.55 -2.23 8.42
C SER A 53 -1.16 -2.59 6.98
N SER A 54 -0.95 -3.89 6.73
CA SER A 54 -0.83 -4.40 5.34
C SER A 54 -2.15 -4.25 4.58
N GLY A 55 -2.09 -4.37 3.26
CA GLY A 55 -3.28 -4.61 2.44
C GLY A 55 -4.05 -5.86 2.90
N ALA A 56 -5.36 -5.90 2.66
CA ALA A 56 -6.17 -7.05 2.98
C ALA A 56 -5.85 -8.23 2.05
N VAL A 57 -5.76 -9.44 2.62
CA VAL A 57 -5.50 -10.69 1.90
C VAL A 57 -6.70 -11.60 2.04
N SER A 58 -7.32 -11.99 0.94
CA SER A 58 -8.35 -13.03 0.97
C SER A 58 -7.69 -14.41 0.95
N ILE A 59 -8.14 -15.32 1.81
CA ILE A 59 -7.72 -16.71 1.79
C ILE A 59 -8.64 -17.54 0.87
N ASP A 60 -8.11 -18.61 0.29
CA ASP A 60 -8.89 -19.47 -0.58
C ASP A 60 -9.94 -20.30 0.17
N ASN A 61 -10.82 -21.00 -0.58
CA ASN A 61 -11.94 -21.70 0.03
C ASN A 61 -11.52 -22.94 0.85
N GLU A 62 -10.43 -23.62 0.51
CA GLU A 62 -9.95 -24.80 1.23
C GLU A 62 -9.35 -24.37 2.57
N GLU A 63 -8.52 -23.33 2.57
CA GLU A 63 -7.94 -22.76 3.78
C GLU A 63 -8.99 -22.06 4.66
N LYS A 64 -9.99 -21.40 4.07
CA LYS A 64 -11.13 -20.80 4.79
C LYS A 64 -11.81 -21.83 5.69
N ASP A 65 -12.15 -22.99 5.15
CA ASP A 65 -12.83 -24.05 5.89
C ASP A 65 -11.93 -24.60 7.03
N ALA A 66 -10.62 -24.74 6.79
CA ALA A 66 -9.65 -25.15 7.79
C ALA A 66 -9.49 -24.11 8.93
N VAL A 67 -9.41 -22.81 8.60
CA VAL A 67 -9.36 -21.73 9.61
C VAL A 67 -10.61 -21.73 10.47
N ILE A 68 -11.81 -21.88 9.88
CA ILE A 68 -13.08 -21.94 10.63
C ILE A 68 -13.09 -23.15 11.58
N GLU A 69 -12.67 -24.33 11.10
CA GLU A 69 -12.58 -25.54 11.92
C GLU A 69 -11.61 -25.35 13.11
N LEU A 70 -10.44 -24.80 12.86
CA LEU A 70 -9.45 -24.52 13.91
C LEU A 70 -9.97 -23.49 14.93
N LEU A 71 -10.61 -22.41 14.51
CA LEU A 71 -11.24 -21.44 15.40
C LEU A 71 -12.29 -22.08 16.32
N GLN A 72 -13.08 -23.04 15.79
CA GLN A 72 -14.11 -23.72 16.56
C GLN A 72 -13.56 -24.79 17.52
N THR A 73 -12.44 -25.42 17.18
CA THR A 73 -11.95 -26.63 17.88
C THR A 73 -10.76 -26.35 18.81
N THR A 74 -9.91 -25.36 18.51
CA THR A 74 -8.65 -25.12 19.26
C THR A 74 -8.76 -23.99 20.27
N CYS A 75 -9.71 -23.07 20.13
CA CYS A 75 -9.86 -21.92 20.99
C CYS A 75 -10.40 -22.28 22.37
N LYS A 76 -9.63 -21.94 23.44
CA LYS A 76 -10.00 -22.14 24.85
C LYS A 76 -10.11 -20.79 25.55
N TYR A 77 -11.30 -20.49 26.07
CA TYR A 77 -11.60 -19.22 26.73
C TYR A 77 -10.67 -18.90 27.89
N ARG A 78 -10.22 -17.65 27.96
CA ARG A 78 -9.32 -17.14 29.01
C ARG A 78 -9.95 -16.00 29.82
N SER A 79 -10.43 -14.97 29.15
CA SER A 79 -10.95 -13.76 29.78
C SER A 79 -11.89 -13.00 28.85
N GLU A 80 -12.58 -12.01 29.35
CA GLU A 80 -13.30 -11.05 28.52
C GLU A 80 -12.34 -10.12 27.78
N SER A 81 -12.71 -9.69 26.59
CA SER A 81 -12.10 -8.59 25.86
C SER A 81 -12.90 -7.31 26.15
N VAL A 82 -12.21 -6.21 26.43
CA VAL A 82 -12.81 -4.91 26.76
C VAL A 82 -12.30 -3.78 25.86
N TYR A 83 -11.51 -4.12 24.87
CA TYR A 83 -10.90 -3.17 23.93
C TYR A 83 -11.36 -3.42 22.50
N ASP A 84 -11.31 -2.38 21.69
CA ASP A 84 -11.59 -2.46 20.25
C ASP A 84 -10.51 -3.23 19.49
N ASN A 85 -9.27 -3.16 19.98
CA ASN A 85 -8.10 -3.81 19.38
C ASN A 85 -7.24 -4.46 20.48
N PRO A 86 -6.43 -5.49 20.14
CA PRO A 86 -5.47 -6.07 21.07
C PRO A 86 -4.50 -5.03 21.62
N GLN A 87 -4.09 -5.22 22.86
CA GLN A 87 -3.05 -4.40 23.49
C GLN A 87 -1.64 -4.94 23.19
N GLU A 88 -1.47 -5.61 22.06
CA GLU A 88 -0.20 -6.14 21.57
C GLU A 88 0.29 -5.27 20.40
N ALA A 89 1.61 -5.14 20.26
CA ALA A 89 2.22 -4.30 19.25
C ALA A 89 1.94 -4.80 17.82
N SER A 90 1.90 -6.12 17.63
CA SER A 90 1.58 -6.73 16.32
C SER A 90 0.48 -7.77 16.45
N TYR A 91 -0.43 -7.79 15.47
CA TYR A 91 -1.54 -8.74 15.39
C TYR A 91 -2.09 -8.86 13.99
N ILE A 92 -2.87 -9.90 13.76
CA ILE A 92 -3.54 -10.15 12.48
C ILE A 92 -5.03 -9.97 12.69
N SER A 93 -5.64 -9.05 11.94
CA SER A 93 -7.09 -8.90 11.88
C SER A 93 -7.66 -9.94 10.92
N VAL A 94 -8.60 -10.73 11.38
CA VAL A 94 -9.31 -11.76 10.62
C VAL A 94 -10.75 -11.30 10.46
N ASN A 95 -11.09 -10.82 9.28
CA ASN A 95 -12.40 -10.28 8.94
C ASN A 95 -13.21 -11.35 8.21
N ILE A 96 -14.28 -11.82 8.82
CA ILE A 96 -15.15 -12.88 8.30
C ILE A 96 -16.41 -12.25 7.73
N HIS A 97 -16.65 -12.41 6.44
CA HIS A 97 -17.80 -11.89 5.71
C HIS A 97 -18.83 -13.00 5.50
N ALA A 98 -20.09 -12.75 5.89
CA ALA A 98 -21.20 -13.64 5.64
C ALA A 98 -22.06 -13.13 4.48
N LYS A 99 -22.68 -14.06 3.73
CA LYS A 99 -23.50 -13.78 2.53
C LYS A 99 -24.70 -12.87 2.77
N SER A 100 -25.19 -12.78 4.01
CA SER A 100 -26.41 -12.07 4.36
C SER A 100 -26.22 -10.88 5.29
N ASP A 101 -25.02 -10.67 5.80
CA ASP A 101 -24.73 -9.62 6.78
C ASP A 101 -23.94 -8.48 6.14
N GLU A 102 -24.43 -7.25 6.31
CA GLU A 102 -23.70 -6.03 5.97
C GLU A 102 -22.52 -5.80 6.95
N GLU A 103 -22.56 -6.43 8.13
CA GLU A 103 -21.53 -6.36 9.15
C GLU A 103 -20.59 -7.56 9.11
N LYS A 104 -19.28 -7.31 9.16
CA LYS A 104 -18.25 -8.34 9.25
C LYS A 104 -18.01 -8.75 10.70
N THR A 105 -17.73 -10.02 10.94
CA THR A 105 -17.18 -10.49 12.22
C THR A 105 -15.66 -10.30 12.22
N THR A 106 -15.14 -9.51 13.13
CA THR A 106 -13.68 -9.26 13.26
C THR A 106 -13.13 -10.02 14.46
N LEU A 107 -12.06 -10.77 14.21
CA LEU A 107 -11.22 -11.40 15.22
C LEU A 107 -9.79 -10.89 15.07
N TYR A 108 -9.02 -10.97 16.15
CA TYR A 108 -7.60 -10.68 16.14
C TYR A 108 -6.82 -11.90 16.56
N VAL A 109 -5.77 -12.24 15.82
CA VAL A 109 -4.88 -13.36 16.11
C VAL A 109 -3.49 -12.83 16.36
N TYR A 110 -2.88 -13.20 17.50
CA TYR A 110 -1.58 -12.70 17.89
C TYR A 110 -0.78 -13.69 18.73
N LYS A 111 0.52 -13.44 18.78
CA LYS A 111 1.45 -14.16 19.65
C LYS A 111 1.85 -13.26 20.82
N LYS A 112 1.81 -13.81 22.05
CA LYS A 112 2.27 -13.15 23.26
C LYS A 112 3.15 -14.07 24.08
N GLY A 113 4.44 -13.75 24.17
CA GLY A 113 5.42 -14.67 24.75
C GLY A 113 5.47 -15.99 23.98
N ASN A 114 5.24 -17.10 24.67
CA ASN A 114 5.19 -18.44 24.06
C ASN A 114 3.75 -18.92 23.75
N GLY A 115 2.76 -18.05 23.87
CA GLY A 115 1.35 -18.40 23.65
C GLY A 115 0.78 -17.75 22.40
N TYR A 116 -0.26 -18.40 21.83
CA TYR A 116 -1.04 -17.92 20.71
C TYR A 116 -2.46 -17.62 21.16
N TYR A 117 -3.03 -16.53 20.66
CA TYR A 117 -4.30 -15.99 21.14
C TYR A 117 -5.21 -15.60 19.99
N VAL A 118 -6.51 -15.74 20.24
CA VAL A 118 -7.59 -15.17 19.44
C VAL A 118 -8.35 -14.22 20.34
N GLU A 119 -8.62 -13.01 19.88
CA GLU A 119 -9.42 -12.01 20.58
C GLU A 119 -10.57 -11.56 19.71
N GLN A 120 -11.78 -11.53 20.26
CA GLN A 120 -12.94 -10.93 19.65
C GLN A 120 -13.37 -9.74 20.51
N PRO A 121 -13.36 -8.53 19.94
CA PRO A 121 -13.69 -7.29 20.66
C PRO A 121 -14.98 -7.40 21.45
N TYR A 122 -14.93 -7.01 22.72
CA TYR A 122 -16.07 -7.02 23.67
C TYR A 122 -16.73 -8.40 23.92
N VAL A 123 -16.17 -9.48 23.35
CA VAL A 123 -16.63 -10.84 23.55
C VAL A 123 -15.67 -11.62 24.41
N GLY A 124 -14.43 -11.82 23.99
CA GLY A 124 -13.49 -12.61 24.75
C GLY A 124 -12.11 -12.75 24.15
N ILE A 125 -11.22 -13.31 24.96
CA ILE A 125 -9.85 -13.71 24.59
C ILE A 125 -9.73 -15.21 24.83
N TRP A 126 -9.20 -15.93 23.84
CA TRP A 126 -8.97 -17.37 23.87
C TRP A 126 -7.50 -17.65 23.66
N THR A 127 -6.98 -18.73 24.27
CA THR A 127 -5.74 -19.33 23.78
C THR A 127 -6.07 -20.23 22.60
N THR A 128 -5.16 -20.31 21.65
CA THR A 128 -5.25 -21.23 20.51
C THR A 128 -3.96 -22.02 20.35
N ASN A 129 -3.86 -22.86 19.33
CA ASN A 129 -2.67 -23.62 19.01
C ASN A 129 -1.78 -22.90 17.98
N GLU A 130 -0.57 -23.39 17.84
CA GLU A 130 0.41 -22.89 16.88
C GLU A 130 -0.05 -23.10 15.43
N GLU A 131 -0.80 -24.14 15.17
CA GLU A 131 -1.29 -24.49 13.83
C GLU A 131 -2.20 -23.40 13.26
N LEU A 132 -3.21 -22.93 14.02
CA LEU A 132 -4.08 -21.84 13.61
C LEU A 132 -3.27 -20.54 13.38
N TYR A 133 -2.37 -20.22 14.32
CA TYR A 133 -1.52 -19.04 14.19
C TYR A 133 -0.67 -19.11 12.93
N ASN A 134 0.04 -20.22 12.71
CA ASN A 134 0.93 -20.36 11.54
C ASN A 134 0.16 -20.40 10.22
N MET A 135 -1.01 -21.03 10.17
CA MET A 135 -1.86 -21.00 8.97
C MET A 135 -2.24 -19.57 8.59
N ILE A 136 -2.71 -18.77 9.53
CA ILE A 136 -3.04 -17.35 9.30
C ILE A 136 -1.77 -16.52 9.05
N ASN A 137 -0.70 -16.76 9.81
CA ASN A 137 0.55 -16.00 9.71
C ASN A 137 1.37 -16.34 8.45
N SER A 138 1.17 -17.52 7.83
CA SER A 138 1.81 -17.83 6.53
C SER A 138 1.41 -16.86 5.43
N HIS A 139 0.18 -16.33 5.51
CA HIS A 139 -0.27 -15.24 4.65
C HIS A 139 0.38 -13.89 5.01
N ALA A 140 0.87 -13.73 6.29
CA ALA A 140 1.62 -12.56 6.71
C ALA A 140 3.06 -12.58 6.23
N GLU A 141 3.70 -13.74 6.32
CA GLU A 141 5.09 -13.92 5.89
C GLU A 141 5.23 -13.79 4.37
N GLY A 142 4.14 -14.06 3.63
CA GLY A 142 4.01 -13.71 2.23
C GLY A 142 3.65 -12.24 1.97
N LYS A 143 3.28 -11.48 3.02
CA LYS A 143 2.80 -10.07 2.94
C LYS A 143 3.14 -9.21 4.17
N LYS A 144 4.31 -9.34 4.78
CA LYS A 144 4.99 -8.15 5.32
C LYS A 144 5.07 -7.19 4.16
N ALA A 145 4.52 -5.93 4.33
CA ALA A 145 4.35 -4.94 3.29
C ALA A 145 5.15 -5.40 2.10
N GLY A 146 4.47 -5.95 1.06
CA GLY A 146 5.10 -6.90 0.14
C GLY A 146 6.19 -6.29 -0.72
N PHE A 147 6.88 -5.29 -0.16
CA PHE A 147 7.93 -4.55 -0.83
C PHE A 147 9.17 -4.38 0.05
N THR A 148 10.31 -4.39 -0.60
CA THR A 148 11.60 -3.98 -0.05
C THR A 148 12.18 -2.94 -0.97
N THR A 149 12.45 -1.74 -0.45
CA THR A 149 13.04 -0.64 -1.21
C THR A 149 14.52 -0.51 -0.89
N GLU A 150 15.33 -0.36 -1.93
CA GLU A 150 16.76 -0.07 -1.83
C GLU A 150 17.15 1.11 -2.73
N ASP A 151 18.14 1.90 -2.28
CA ASP A 151 18.73 2.92 -3.11
C ASP A 151 19.63 2.28 -4.18
N LEU A 152 19.54 2.79 -5.42
CA LEU A 152 20.39 2.34 -6.49
C LEU A 152 21.76 3.01 -6.38
N THR A 153 22.79 2.18 -6.43
CA THR A 153 24.19 2.56 -6.29
C THR A 153 25.06 1.76 -7.28
N ASP A 154 26.33 2.10 -7.41
CA ASP A 154 27.29 1.33 -8.20
C ASP A 154 27.32 -0.17 -7.86
N SER A 155 26.94 -0.54 -6.64
CA SER A 155 27.00 -1.92 -6.17
C SER A 155 25.83 -2.80 -6.64
N ASN A 156 24.64 -2.24 -6.85
CA ASN A 156 23.42 -2.98 -7.20
C ASN A 156 22.82 -2.61 -8.57
N ILE A 157 23.23 -1.47 -9.16
CA ILE A 157 22.68 -1.01 -10.44
C ILE A 157 22.82 -2.04 -11.57
N SER A 158 23.87 -2.85 -11.56
CA SER A 158 24.11 -3.85 -12.61
C SER A 158 23.05 -4.96 -12.61
N GLU A 159 22.60 -5.42 -11.42
CA GLU A 159 21.51 -6.40 -11.28
C GLU A 159 20.19 -5.83 -11.78
N VAL A 160 19.82 -4.65 -11.27
CA VAL A 160 18.58 -3.96 -11.65
C VAL A 160 18.56 -3.65 -13.15
N SER A 161 19.68 -3.17 -13.71
CA SER A 161 19.80 -2.90 -15.15
C SER A 161 19.62 -4.13 -16.01
N SER A 162 20.11 -5.28 -15.59
CA SER A 162 19.90 -6.54 -16.31
C SER A 162 18.41 -6.92 -16.36
N ILE A 163 17.69 -6.72 -15.26
CA ILE A 163 16.24 -6.94 -15.22
C ILE A 163 15.53 -5.97 -16.17
N MET A 164 15.92 -4.70 -16.16
CA MET A 164 15.36 -3.65 -17.03
C MET A 164 15.58 -3.94 -18.52
N GLU A 165 16.80 -4.37 -18.91
CA GLU A 165 17.12 -4.78 -20.27
C GLU A 165 16.26 -5.96 -20.72
N ASN A 166 16.13 -6.99 -19.88
CA ASN A 166 15.31 -8.17 -20.17
C ASN A 166 13.81 -7.84 -20.25
N ALA A 167 13.39 -6.77 -19.61
CA ALA A 167 12.03 -6.23 -19.67
C ALA A 167 11.78 -5.32 -20.88
N GLY A 168 12.80 -5.05 -21.70
CA GLY A 168 12.70 -4.25 -22.92
C GLY A 168 12.64 -2.74 -22.67
N LEU A 169 13.26 -2.26 -21.59
CA LEU A 169 13.45 -0.83 -21.36
C LEU A 169 14.64 -0.30 -22.17
N TYR A 170 14.65 1.00 -22.39
CA TYR A 170 15.62 1.70 -23.26
C TYR A 170 16.62 2.49 -22.46
N ASN A 171 17.67 2.97 -23.12
CA ASN A 171 18.66 3.91 -22.60
C ASN A 171 19.30 3.51 -21.26
N ILE A 172 19.48 2.21 -21.03
CA ILE A 172 19.96 1.66 -19.75
C ILE A 172 21.36 2.19 -19.39
N GLU A 173 22.25 2.32 -20.36
CA GLU A 173 23.61 2.88 -20.10
C GLU A 173 23.56 4.37 -19.68
N GLU A 174 22.62 5.13 -20.22
CA GLU A 174 22.40 6.52 -19.80
C GLU A 174 21.79 6.56 -18.40
N PHE A 175 20.82 5.70 -18.11
CA PHE A 175 20.27 5.55 -16.78
C PHE A 175 21.33 5.23 -15.72
N LYS A 176 22.26 4.29 -16.02
CA LYS A 176 23.40 3.98 -15.12
C LYS A 176 24.24 5.20 -14.83
N LYS A 177 24.49 6.06 -15.82
CA LYS A 177 25.24 7.31 -15.60
C LYS A 177 24.47 8.23 -14.66
N TRP A 178 23.19 8.42 -14.87
CA TRP A 178 22.37 9.26 -14.00
C TRP A 178 22.34 8.75 -12.55
N VAL A 179 22.25 7.44 -12.36
CA VAL A 179 22.33 6.83 -11.02
C VAL A 179 23.67 7.13 -10.35
N ASN A 180 24.77 6.97 -11.08
CA ASN A 180 26.10 7.17 -10.54
C ASN A 180 26.40 8.66 -10.24
N GLU A 181 25.92 9.56 -11.07
CA GLU A 181 26.04 11.00 -10.86
C GLU A 181 25.20 11.44 -9.65
N SER A 182 23.99 10.95 -9.50
CA SER A 182 23.13 11.20 -8.35
C SER A 182 23.73 10.66 -7.06
N ALA A 183 24.29 9.43 -7.09
CA ALA A 183 24.94 8.80 -5.93
C ALA A 183 26.23 9.51 -5.49
N ALA A 184 26.93 10.18 -6.41
CA ALA A 184 28.13 10.97 -6.10
C ALA A 184 27.84 12.24 -5.31
N GLY A 185 26.56 12.54 -5.09
CA GLY A 185 26.08 13.74 -4.43
C GLY A 185 26.13 14.92 -5.38
N SER A 186 24.99 15.29 -5.97
CA SER A 186 24.83 16.60 -6.56
C SER A 186 25.00 17.64 -5.44
N SER A 187 26.25 18.11 -5.23
CA SER A 187 26.47 19.20 -4.29
C SER A 187 25.67 20.38 -4.78
N GLU A 188 24.93 21.05 -3.92
CA GLU A 188 24.26 22.34 -4.15
C GLU A 188 25.19 23.41 -4.71
N GLU A 189 26.50 23.14 -4.82
CA GLU A 189 27.57 24.00 -5.29
C GLU A 189 27.87 23.92 -6.80
N SER A 190 27.27 23.01 -7.59
CA SER A 190 27.46 23.03 -9.04
C SER A 190 26.57 24.11 -9.67
N GLY A 191 27.00 25.34 -9.57
CA GLY A 191 26.32 26.58 -9.87
C GLY A 191 25.84 26.83 -11.30
N THR A 192 24.94 26.02 -11.79
CA THR A 192 24.15 26.32 -12.96
C THR A 192 22.66 26.10 -12.60
N ASN A 193 22.03 27.20 -12.22
CA ASN A 193 20.58 27.37 -12.08
C ASN A 193 19.79 26.43 -11.13
N GLY A 194 20.39 25.70 -10.21
CA GLY A 194 19.68 25.06 -9.08
C GLY A 194 18.97 23.73 -9.37
N PHE A 195 18.90 23.27 -10.61
CA PHE A 195 18.24 22.01 -10.99
C PHE A 195 19.17 21.20 -11.89
N THR A 196 20.06 20.43 -11.28
CA THR A 196 21.09 19.67 -12.00
C THR A 196 20.82 18.18 -12.05
N ASP A 197 19.74 17.70 -11.44
CA ASP A 197 19.44 16.28 -11.31
C ASP A 197 18.16 15.89 -12.07
N ALA A 198 18.05 14.61 -12.43
CA ALA A 198 16.82 14.06 -13.00
C ALA A 198 15.73 13.94 -11.91
N ASP A 199 14.48 13.89 -12.32
CA ASP A 199 13.34 13.55 -11.47
C ASP A 199 12.62 12.27 -11.94
N CYS A 200 11.49 11.98 -11.34
CA CYS A 200 10.69 10.81 -11.64
C CYS A 200 10.20 10.77 -13.10
N ARG A 201 9.69 11.91 -13.63
CA ARG A 201 9.13 12.02 -14.97
C ARG A 201 10.19 11.92 -16.05
N MET A 202 11.34 12.55 -15.85
CA MET A 202 12.50 12.45 -16.73
C MET A 202 13.01 11.01 -16.80
N THR A 203 13.07 10.33 -15.65
CA THR A 203 13.46 8.90 -15.56
C THR A 203 12.54 7.99 -16.36
N VAL A 204 11.23 8.15 -16.21
CA VAL A 204 10.24 7.38 -16.98
C VAL A 204 10.37 7.66 -18.48
N MET A 205 10.53 8.92 -18.88
CA MET A 205 10.67 9.27 -20.29
C MET A 205 11.98 8.72 -20.90
N LEU A 206 13.07 8.69 -20.14
CA LEU A 206 14.32 8.06 -20.58
C LEU A 206 14.13 6.56 -20.84
N LEU A 207 13.55 5.85 -19.87
CA LEU A 207 13.48 4.40 -19.86
C LEU A 207 12.35 3.83 -20.74
N ALA A 208 11.19 4.45 -20.77
CA ALA A 208 10.00 3.96 -21.43
C ALA A 208 9.53 4.80 -22.63
N GLY A 209 10.09 5.97 -22.84
CA GLY A 209 9.61 6.90 -23.87
C GLY A 209 9.63 6.34 -25.31
N GLU A 210 10.50 5.40 -25.62
CA GLU A 210 10.52 4.72 -26.92
C GLU A 210 9.37 3.70 -27.08
N SER A 211 8.80 3.22 -25.98
CA SER A 211 7.63 2.33 -25.98
C SER A 211 6.31 3.07 -26.14
N ILE A 212 6.33 4.40 -26.16
CA ILE A 212 5.13 5.22 -26.23
C ILE A 212 4.88 5.65 -27.66
N THR A 213 3.71 5.32 -28.19
CA THR A 213 3.22 5.85 -29.48
C THR A 213 2.09 6.85 -29.21
N TYR A 214 1.93 7.82 -30.12
CA TYR A 214 0.92 8.87 -30.00
C TYR A 214 0.48 9.36 -31.36
N GLU A 215 -0.73 9.91 -31.45
CA GLU A 215 -1.27 10.53 -32.69
C GLU A 215 -1.00 12.04 -32.74
N SER A 216 -0.95 12.69 -31.59
CA SER A 216 -0.72 14.13 -31.45
C SER A 216 -0.09 14.46 -30.10
N VAL A 217 0.46 15.65 -29.99
CA VAL A 217 1.01 16.21 -28.75
C VAL A 217 0.44 17.61 -28.49
N ASN A 218 0.53 18.09 -27.27
CA ASN A 218 0.24 19.47 -26.92
C ASN A 218 1.40 20.36 -27.41
N ASP A 219 1.16 21.10 -28.49
CA ASP A 219 2.18 21.98 -29.07
C ASP A 219 2.45 23.26 -28.25
N LYS A 220 1.60 23.57 -27.29
CA LYS A 220 1.67 24.78 -26.46
C LYS A 220 1.37 24.42 -25.01
N TYR A 221 2.38 23.91 -24.35
CA TYR A 221 2.32 23.76 -22.90
C TYR A 221 2.62 25.14 -22.27
N ASP A 222 1.72 25.61 -21.45
CA ASP A 222 1.82 26.89 -20.71
C ASP A 222 1.62 26.70 -19.20
N GLY A 223 1.70 25.45 -18.73
CA GLY A 223 1.64 25.08 -17.32
C GLY A 223 2.92 25.43 -16.57
N THR A 224 2.88 25.32 -15.26
CA THR A 224 4.00 25.68 -14.36
C THR A 224 4.57 24.52 -13.57
N TYR A 225 3.86 23.39 -13.51
CA TYR A 225 4.30 22.24 -12.69
C TYR A 225 5.46 21.46 -13.28
N LEU A 226 5.74 21.60 -14.58
CA LEU A 226 6.88 20.99 -15.26
C LEU A 226 8.01 21.98 -15.58
N MET A 227 7.98 23.21 -15.04
CA MET A 227 8.96 24.23 -15.39
C MET A 227 10.40 23.82 -15.06
N PHE A 228 10.60 23.08 -13.98
CA PHE A 228 11.94 22.63 -13.58
C PHE A 228 12.42 21.47 -14.45
N ASP A 229 11.54 20.56 -14.83
CA ASP A 229 11.85 19.45 -15.74
C ASP A 229 12.22 19.98 -17.14
N THR A 230 11.41 20.87 -17.68
CA THR A 230 11.66 21.46 -19.01
C THR A 230 12.94 22.28 -19.01
N ASP A 231 13.18 23.08 -17.96
CA ASP A 231 14.44 23.83 -17.82
C ASP A 231 15.66 22.90 -17.75
N ALA A 232 15.56 21.79 -17.01
CA ALA A 232 16.63 20.81 -16.93
C ALA A 232 16.89 20.13 -18.29
N ILE A 233 15.85 19.72 -19.01
CA ILE A 233 15.95 19.10 -20.34
C ILE A 233 16.59 20.06 -21.36
N GLU A 234 16.21 21.33 -21.36
CA GLU A 234 16.72 22.34 -22.30
C GLU A 234 18.16 22.75 -21.98
N ASN A 235 18.51 22.92 -20.70
CA ASN A 235 19.71 23.60 -20.29
C ASN A 235 20.82 22.68 -19.72
N ASN A 236 20.50 21.42 -19.34
CA ASN A 236 21.50 20.48 -18.88
C ASN A 236 21.87 19.48 -19.99
N GLU A 237 23.17 19.43 -20.35
CA GLU A 237 23.67 18.54 -21.41
C GLU A 237 23.39 17.06 -21.13
N ALA A 238 23.38 16.65 -19.85
CA ALA A 238 23.09 15.28 -19.43
C ALA A 238 21.67 14.82 -19.78
N TYR A 239 20.71 15.76 -19.89
CA TYR A 239 19.31 15.43 -20.14
C TYR A 239 18.82 15.73 -21.55
N ARG A 240 19.70 16.24 -22.42
CA ARG A 240 19.38 16.53 -23.84
C ARG A 240 18.90 15.33 -24.65
N VAL A 241 19.17 14.13 -24.19
CA VAL A 241 18.59 12.89 -24.74
C VAL A 241 17.07 12.90 -24.76
N LEU A 242 16.43 13.71 -23.90
CA LEU A 242 14.97 13.88 -23.84
C LEU A 242 14.43 15.03 -24.69
N LEU A 243 15.29 15.87 -25.27
CA LEU A 243 14.87 17.10 -25.95
C LEU A 243 13.90 16.84 -27.12
N ASP A 244 14.15 15.79 -27.90
CA ASP A 244 13.25 15.40 -28.99
C ASP A 244 11.87 14.92 -28.53
N LYS A 245 11.72 14.61 -27.26
CA LYS A 245 10.51 14.10 -26.60
C LYS A 245 9.81 15.12 -25.72
N GLU A 246 10.27 16.35 -25.64
CA GLU A 246 9.77 17.39 -24.74
C GLU A 246 8.24 17.62 -24.89
N LYS A 247 7.72 17.63 -26.12
CA LYS A 247 6.29 17.80 -26.37
C LYS A 247 5.46 16.59 -25.91
N LEU A 248 5.98 15.37 -26.09
CA LEU A 248 5.37 14.17 -25.53
C LEU A 248 5.40 14.20 -24.00
N PHE A 249 6.53 14.59 -23.44
CA PHE A 249 6.74 14.76 -22.01
C PHE A 249 5.69 15.70 -21.38
N THR A 250 5.55 16.90 -21.92
CA THR A 250 4.57 17.88 -21.43
C THR A 250 3.11 17.44 -21.66
N THR A 251 2.84 16.68 -22.72
CA THR A 251 1.52 16.11 -22.98
C THR A 251 1.13 15.02 -21.98
N MET A 252 2.12 14.22 -21.56
CA MET A 252 1.89 13.12 -20.62
C MET A 252 1.77 13.56 -19.17
N PHE A 253 2.61 14.49 -18.74
CA PHE A 253 2.79 14.80 -17.34
C PHE A 253 2.25 16.17 -16.90
N GLY A 254 1.98 17.04 -17.86
CA GLY A 254 1.49 18.39 -17.61
C GLY A 254 0.08 18.46 -17.04
N GLU A 255 -0.25 19.63 -16.52
CA GLU A 255 -1.54 19.92 -15.92
C GLU A 255 -2.68 19.83 -16.94
N VAL A 256 -3.78 19.21 -16.54
CA VAL A 256 -5.00 19.07 -17.32
C VAL A 256 -6.19 19.56 -16.51
N PRO A 257 -6.96 20.54 -17.02
CA PRO A 257 -8.15 21.01 -16.33
C PRO A 257 -9.23 19.94 -16.27
N TYR A 258 -9.97 19.87 -15.15
CA TYR A 258 -11.08 18.95 -14.96
C TYR A 258 -12.34 19.67 -14.44
N SER A 259 -13.51 19.08 -14.70
CA SER A 259 -14.77 19.52 -14.10
C SER A 259 -14.94 18.90 -12.72
N LYS A 260 -15.85 19.44 -11.90
CA LYS A 260 -16.05 19.11 -10.47
C LYS A 260 -15.97 17.63 -10.10
N ASP A 261 -16.43 16.72 -10.95
CA ASP A 261 -16.44 15.28 -10.69
C ASP A 261 -15.51 14.49 -11.63
N GLY A 262 -14.65 15.20 -12.40
CA GLY A 262 -13.83 14.61 -13.46
C GLY A 262 -12.35 14.44 -13.12
N PHE A 263 -11.97 14.57 -11.84
CA PHE A 263 -10.56 14.50 -11.45
C PHE A 263 -9.91 13.16 -11.86
N ALA A 264 -10.56 12.05 -11.56
CA ALA A 264 -10.04 10.72 -11.87
C ALA A 264 -9.87 10.46 -13.39
N ASP A 265 -10.67 11.08 -14.23
CA ASP A 265 -10.63 10.84 -15.69
C ASP A 265 -9.78 11.85 -16.45
N ALA A 266 -9.35 12.94 -15.83
CA ALA A 266 -8.73 14.07 -16.52
C ALA A 266 -7.49 13.67 -17.33
N LEU A 267 -6.51 13.03 -16.72
CA LEU A 267 -5.29 12.59 -17.40
C LEU A 267 -5.53 11.42 -18.35
N PRO A 268 -6.24 10.34 -17.98
CA PRO A 268 -6.58 9.27 -18.92
C PRO A 268 -7.35 9.76 -20.16
N GLU A 269 -8.24 10.73 -20.02
CA GLU A 269 -8.93 11.36 -21.15
C GLU A 269 -7.98 12.18 -22.05
N ASN A 270 -7.06 12.93 -21.43
CA ASN A 270 -6.03 13.65 -22.17
C ASN A 270 -5.12 12.68 -22.94
N TRP A 271 -4.66 11.59 -22.33
CA TRP A 271 -3.85 10.57 -23.01
C TRP A 271 -4.59 9.94 -24.19
N ARG A 272 -5.85 9.53 -23.98
CA ARG A 272 -6.72 9.00 -25.07
C ARG A 272 -6.96 10.00 -26.19
N LYS A 273 -7.19 11.28 -25.86
CA LYS A 273 -7.36 12.37 -26.82
C LYS A 273 -6.14 12.53 -27.73
N HIS A 274 -4.95 12.34 -27.21
CA HIS A 274 -3.70 12.44 -27.94
C HIS A 274 -3.26 11.11 -28.57
N GLY A 275 -4.05 10.04 -28.42
CA GLY A 275 -3.74 8.70 -28.93
C GLY A 275 -2.49 8.10 -28.30
N ILE A 276 -2.21 8.42 -27.04
CA ILE A 276 -1.06 7.88 -26.30
C ILE A 276 -1.32 6.41 -25.98
N VAL A 277 -0.41 5.54 -26.44
CA VAL A 277 -0.44 4.11 -26.18
C VAL A 277 0.91 3.65 -25.62
N PHE A 278 0.86 2.90 -24.55
CA PHE A 278 2.02 2.32 -23.87
C PHE A 278 2.25 0.90 -24.44
N ASN A 279 3.33 0.72 -25.20
CA ASN A 279 3.61 -0.51 -25.95
C ASN A 279 4.75 -1.29 -25.32
N ASN A 280 4.53 -1.90 -24.17
CA ASN A 280 5.45 -2.84 -23.55
C ASN A 280 4.64 -3.89 -22.77
N ASP A 281 4.91 -5.18 -23.04
CA ASP A 281 4.18 -6.29 -22.45
C ASP A 281 4.66 -6.63 -21.02
N ARG A 282 5.86 -6.19 -20.66
CA ARG A 282 6.50 -6.49 -19.35
C ARG A 282 6.63 -5.28 -18.44
N CYS A 283 6.50 -4.09 -19.00
CA CYS A 283 6.63 -2.86 -18.23
C CYS A 283 5.39 -2.00 -18.35
N SER A 284 5.07 -1.33 -17.28
CA SER A 284 4.03 -0.30 -17.24
C SER A 284 4.53 0.96 -16.53
N ILE A 285 3.95 2.08 -16.90
CA ILE A 285 4.19 3.35 -16.24
C ILE A 285 3.18 3.47 -15.10
N ILE A 286 3.68 3.66 -13.90
CA ILE A 286 2.87 3.99 -12.74
C ILE A 286 2.87 5.49 -12.58
N SER A 287 1.70 6.09 -12.53
CA SER A 287 1.54 7.54 -12.34
C SER A 287 0.64 7.83 -11.15
N ILE A 288 1.08 8.73 -10.27
CA ILE A 288 0.27 9.25 -9.17
C ILE A 288 -0.19 10.64 -9.55
N VAL A 289 -1.49 10.80 -9.61
CA VAL A 289 -2.17 12.01 -10.06
C VAL A 289 -2.64 12.80 -8.86
N PHE A 290 -2.26 14.06 -8.82
CA PHE A 290 -2.62 15.02 -7.78
C PHE A 290 -3.42 16.17 -8.39
N LYS A 291 -4.20 16.84 -7.55
CA LYS A 291 -4.78 18.14 -7.86
C LYS A 291 -3.71 19.23 -7.70
N THR A 292 -3.70 20.23 -8.58
CA THR A 292 -2.87 21.42 -8.39
C THR A 292 -3.37 22.28 -7.22
N LEU A 293 -2.48 23.06 -6.61
CA LEU A 293 -2.80 23.84 -5.41
C LEU A 293 -3.80 24.97 -5.67
N GLU A 294 -3.76 25.58 -6.85
CA GLU A 294 -4.46 26.84 -7.12
C GLU A 294 -5.69 26.69 -8.05
N LYS A 295 -5.77 25.58 -8.80
CA LYS A 295 -6.79 25.39 -9.84
C LYS A 295 -7.40 23.99 -9.79
N GLU A 296 -8.54 23.83 -10.48
CA GLU A 296 -9.13 22.51 -10.74
C GLU A 296 -8.42 21.87 -11.95
N GLU A 297 -7.15 21.51 -11.75
CA GLU A 297 -6.29 20.84 -12.71
C GLU A 297 -5.65 19.63 -12.06
N ALA A 298 -5.57 18.51 -12.80
CA ALA A 298 -4.88 17.29 -12.42
C ALA A 298 -3.50 17.23 -13.09
N PHE A 299 -2.49 16.75 -12.40
CA PHE A 299 -1.14 16.56 -12.96
C PHE A 299 -0.49 15.29 -12.41
N VAL A 300 0.51 14.78 -13.12
CA VAL A 300 1.33 13.67 -12.61
C VAL A 300 2.36 14.22 -11.63
N GLY A 301 2.08 14.10 -10.33
CA GLY A 301 3.01 14.57 -9.30
C GLY A 301 4.15 13.59 -9.04
N HIS A 302 3.92 12.30 -9.27
CA HIS A 302 4.97 11.28 -9.20
C HIS A 302 4.73 10.16 -10.21
N THR A 303 5.85 9.54 -10.68
CA THR A 303 5.77 8.42 -11.62
C THR A 303 7.00 7.51 -11.50
N GLY A 304 6.89 6.28 -11.98
CA GLY A 304 7.97 5.30 -12.05
C GLY A 304 7.63 4.17 -13.01
N ILE A 305 8.56 3.24 -13.18
CA ILE A 305 8.41 2.07 -14.04
C ILE A 305 8.13 0.83 -13.19
N LEU A 306 7.04 0.14 -13.45
CA LEU A 306 6.75 -1.17 -12.90
C LEU A 306 7.12 -2.24 -13.92
N ILE A 307 7.96 -3.18 -13.51
CA ILE A 307 8.43 -4.31 -14.31
C ILE A 307 7.76 -5.58 -13.79
N ASP A 308 7.08 -6.34 -14.64
CA ASP A 308 6.69 -7.71 -14.35
C ASP A 308 7.92 -8.61 -14.47
N SER A 309 8.48 -9.00 -13.33
CA SER A 309 9.74 -9.72 -13.24
C SER A 309 9.59 -11.22 -12.96
N ARG A 310 8.36 -11.75 -12.93
CA ARG A 310 8.05 -13.14 -12.58
C ARG A 310 8.79 -14.18 -13.42
N ASP A 311 9.07 -13.87 -14.69
CA ASP A 311 9.77 -14.75 -15.62
C ASP A 311 11.18 -14.23 -15.97
N ILE A 312 11.72 -13.29 -15.20
CA ILE A 312 13.08 -12.75 -15.43
C ILE A 312 14.04 -13.40 -14.44
N GLU A 313 15.11 -14.01 -14.95
CA GLU A 313 16.16 -14.58 -14.11
C GLU A 313 16.91 -13.48 -13.34
N GLY A 314 17.31 -13.78 -12.12
CA GLY A 314 18.11 -12.89 -11.27
C GLY A 314 17.31 -12.05 -10.27
N THR A 315 15.99 -12.27 -10.16
CA THR A 315 15.17 -11.66 -9.12
C THR A 315 14.25 -12.69 -8.47
N ASP A 316 13.98 -12.49 -7.19
CA ASP A 316 13.03 -13.25 -6.38
C ASP A 316 11.68 -12.50 -6.19
N ALA A 317 11.56 -11.31 -6.76
CA ALA A 317 10.34 -10.50 -6.71
C ALA A 317 9.42 -10.78 -7.90
N ASN A 318 8.11 -10.68 -7.69
CA ASN A 318 7.13 -10.75 -8.77
C ASN A 318 7.14 -9.49 -9.63
N TYR A 319 7.37 -8.35 -8.99
CA TYR A 319 7.45 -7.05 -9.65
C TYR A 319 8.64 -6.25 -9.12
N LEU A 320 9.22 -5.44 -9.98
CA LEU A 320 10.24 -4.47 -9.62
C LEU A 320 9.75 -3.07 -10.01
N PHE A 321 9.66 -2.16 -9.05
CA PHE A 321 9.31 -0.77 -9.28
C PHE A 321 10.55 0.11 -9.20
N VAL A 322 10.86 0.82 -10.28
CA VAL A 322 12.03 1.71 -10.38
C VAL A 322 11.55 3.15 -10.45
N GLU A 323 12.07 3.98 -9.57
CA GLU A 323 11.66 5.38 -9.43
C GLU A 323 12.80 6.29 -8.99
N LYS A 324 12.57 7.59 -9.10
CA LYS A 324 13.32 8.65 -8.43
C LYS A 324 12.32 9.61 -7.80
N LEU A 325 12.39 9.85 -6.49
CA LEU A 325 11.35 10.62 -5.80
C LEU A 325 11.36 12.10 -6.20
N ALA A 326 12.52 12.75 -6.10
CA ALA A 326 12.67 14.15 -6.39
C ALA A 326 14.12 14.47 -6.82
N PHE A 327 14.36 15.71 -7.21
CA PHE A 327 15.70 16.24 -7.39
C PHE A 327 16.52 16.05 -6.11
N GLY A 328 17.76 15.60 -6.23
CA GLY A 328 18.64 15.34 -5.09
C GLY A 328 18.44 14.01 -4.36
N ASP A 329 17.32 13.34 -4.56
CA ASP A 329 17.09 12.02 -4.00
C ASP A 329 17.79 10.92 -4.80
N PRO A 330 18.15 9.78 -4.20
CA PRO A 330 18.68 8.64 -4.94
C PRO A 330 17.59 8.00 -5.81
N PHE A 331 18.02 7.35 -6.88
CA PHE A 331 17.17 6.39 -7.59
C PHE A 331 16.90 5.20 -6.68
N LYS A 332 15.70 4.62 -6.78
CA LYS A 332 15.27 3.52 -5.94
C LYS A 332 14.73 2.37 -6.77
N ALA A 333 14.98 1.17 -6.29
CA ALA A 333 14.31 -0.03 -6.76
C ALA A 333 13.52 -0.65 -5.62
N THR A 334 12.24 -0.93 -5.85
CA THR A 334 11.35 -1.56 -4.88
C THR A 334 10.90 -2.90 -5.43
N LYS A 335 11.27 -3.97 -4.75
CA LYS A 335 10.78 -5.32 -4.99
C LYS A 335 9.39 -5.45 -4.40
N LEU A 336 8.42 -5.94 -5.20
CA LEU A 336 7.01 -6.07 -4.81
C LEU A 336 6.56 -7.52 -5.04
N ASN A 337 5.71 -8.02 -4.15
CA ASN A 337 5.05 -9.31 -4.35
C ASN A 337 3.78 -9.16 -5.19
N ASP A 338 3.08 -8.03 -5.07
CA ASP A 338 1.86 -7.73 -5.80
C ASP A 338 1.83 -6.27 -6.26
N LYS A 339 1.04 -5.95 -7.28
CA LYS A 339 0.86 -4.56 -7.77
C LYS A 339 0.13 -3.68 -6.76
N GLU A 340 -0.78 -4.27 -6.00
CA GLU A 340 -1.53 -3.61 -4.94
C GLU A 340 -0.63 -3.09 -3.81
N ASP A 341 0.57 -3.68 -3.65
CA ASP A 341 1.57 -3.19 -2.70
C ASP A 341 2.04 -1.75 -3.03
N LEU A 342 1.91 -1.31 -4.29
CA LEU A 342 2.17 0.09 -4.68
C LEU A 342 1.27 1.09 -3.96
N ILE A 343 -0.02 0.76 -3.77
CA ILE A 343 -0.96 1.64 -3.05
C ILE A 343 -0.51 1.80 -1.59
N SER A 344 -0.03 0.72 -0.98
CA SER A 344 0.51 0.76 0.39
C SER A 344 1.80 1.55 0.45
N LEU A 345 2.77 1.25 -0.46
CA LEU A 345 4.04 1.98 -0.58
C LEU A 345 3.84 3.49 -0.67
N PHE A 346 2.93 3.94 -1.54
CA PHE A 346 2.69 5.37 -1.74
C PHE A 346 1.88 6.00 -0.61
N SER A 347 0.94 5.25 0.00
CA SER A 347 0.13 5.75 1.12
C SER A 347 0.94 5.98 2.40
N GLU A 348 2.12 5.37 2.52
CA GLU A 348 3.04 5.59 3.65
C GLU A 348 3.86 6.89 3.51
N ARG A 349 3.84 7.53 2.32
CA ARG A 349 4.62 8.75 2.08
C ARG A 349 3.88 9.97 2.59
N ALA A 350 4.46 10.64 3.59
CA ALA A 350 3.86 11.83 4.22
C ALA A 350 3.59 12.96 3.22
N ASP A 351 4.46 13.13 2.22
CA ASP A 351 4.35 14.18 1.20
C ASP A 351 3.19 13.96 0.22
N TYR A 352 2.56 12.77 0.23
CA TYR A 352 1.40 12.47 -0.60
C TYR A 352 0.06 12.68 0.12
N ASN A 353 0.10 13.15 1.35
CA ASN A 353 -1.08 13.55 2.09
C ASN A 353 -1.67 14.83 1.49
N VAL A 354 -2.97 14.82 1.28
CA VAL A 354 -3.72 15.97 0.75
C VAL A 354 -4.68 16.48 1.80
N GLU A 355 -5.09 17.74 1.67
CA GLU A 355 -6.08 18.34 2.55
C GLU A 355 -7.43 17.61 2.47
N LYS A 356 -8.24 17.72 3.54
CA LYS A 356 -9.50 16.96 3.69
C LYS A 356 -10.47 17.15 2.53
N ASP A 357 -10.54 18.37 2.00
CA ASP A 357 -11.49 18.73 0.93
C ASP A 357 -10.94 18.51 -0.47
N ASP A 358 -9.65 18.17 -0.62
CA ASP A 358 -9.04 17.87 -1.91
C ASP A 358 -9.29 16.42 -2.32
N PRO A 359 -9.36 16.12 -3.62
CA PRO A 359 -9.41 14.75 -4.13
C PRO A 359 -8.24 13.92 -3.61
N VAL A 360 -8.51 12.67 -3.27
CA VAL A 360 -7.45 11.72 -2.93
C VAL A 360 -6.60 11.46 -4.18
N PRO A 361 -5.27 11.40 -4.06
CA PRO A 361 -4.43 11.08 -5.21
C PRO A 361 -4.76 9.71 -5.80
N MET A 362 -4.80 9.66 -7.13
CA MET A 362 -5.14 8.47 -7.90
C MET A 362 -3.87 7.81 -8.44
N VAL A 363 -3.80 6.49 -8.39
CA VAL A 363 -2.69 5.71 -8.95
C VAL A 363 -3.15 5.03 -10.23
N TYR A 364 -2.37 5.20 -11.30
CA TYR A 364 -2.64 4.61 -12.60
C TYR A 364 -1.50 3.67 -13.00
N GLU A 365 -1.85 2.55 -13.62
CA GLU A 365 -0.97 1.71 -14.41
C GLU A 365 -1.27 2.00 -15.88
N ASN A 366 -0.35 2.68 -16.55
CA ASN A 366 -0.60 3.28 -17.87
C ASN A 366 -1.83 4.21 -17.84
N ASP A 367 -2.86 3.90 -18.63
CA ASP A 367 -4.13 4.65 -18.68
C ASP A 367 -5.25 4.05 -17.82
N LYS A 368 -4.95 3.02 -17.01
CA LYS A 368 -5.93 2.33 -16.18
C LYS A 368 -5.72 2.67 -14.71
N MET A 369 -6.79 3.04 -14.03
CA MET A 369 -6.75 3.27 -12.59
C MET A 369 -6.44 1.96 -11.84
N LEU A 370 -5.40 1.99 -11.03
CA LEU A 370 -5.01 0.91 -10.12
C LEU A 370 -5.71 1.07 -8.76
N GLY A 371 -5.85 2.29 -8.29
CA GLY A 371 -6.54 2.60 -7.03
C GLY A 371 -6.34 4.03 -6.55
N GLU A 372 -6.82 4.30 -5.35
CA GLU A 372 -6.69 5.59 -4.65
C GLU A 372 -5.70 5.44 -3.49
N LEU A 373 -4.95 6.49 -3.16
CA LEU A 373 -4.15 6.50 -1.96
C LEU A 373 -5.03 6.55 -0.72
N LYS A 374 -4.58 5.92 0.36
CA LYS A 374 -5.29 5.95 1.63
C LYS A 374 -5.02 7.27 2.33
N ARG A 375 -6.07 7.98 2.79
CA ARG A 375 -5.86 9.10 3.71
C ARG A 375 -5.32 8.57 5.04
N PRO A 376 -4.38 9.29 5.68
CA PRO A 376 -4.00 8.97 7.05
C PRO A 376 -5.27 8.96 7.92
N LYS A 377 -5.38 7.99 8.81
CA LYS A 377 -6.43 8.04 9.84
C LYS A 377 -6.19 9.32 10.64
N GLU A 378 -7.20 10.21 10.70
CA GLU A 378 -7.15 11.36 11.61
C GLU A 378 -6.92 10.78 13.01
N ALA A 379 -5.87 11.23 13.70
CA ALA A 379 -5.71 10.92 15.10
C ALA A 379 -6.98 11.46 15.80
N GLU A 380 -7.79 10.59 16.34
CA GLU A 380 -8.93 11.00 17.15
C GLU A 380 -8.36 11.74 18.38
N ASP A 381 -8.64 13.06 18.46
CA ASP A 381 -8.29 13.93 19.59
C ASP A 381 -9.03 13.52 20.88
#